data_b11e8985fb6e2b2d2ea89d7f087b6266
#
_entry.id   b11e8985fb6e2b2d2ea89d7f087b6266
#
_cell.length_a   1.000
_cell.length_b   1.000
_cell.length_c   1.000
_cell.angle_alpha   90.00
_cell.angle_beta   90.00
_cell.angle_gamma   90.00
#
_symmetry.space_group_name_H-M   'P 1'
#
loop_
_entity.id
_entity.type
_entity.pdbx_description
1 polymer ?
#
loop_
_entity_poly.entity_id
_entity_poly.type
_entity_poly.pdbx_seq_one_letter_code
_entity_poly.pdbx_strand_id
1 'polypeptide(L)'
;MTRIEHGFNSNSLIRDYGNVEREIDICRTSAALFDFSFMTFIIIEGEKSIEAISSFSSRSISNMNDGQIRYSLYCNKDGYIVSDI
;
A
#
# COMPACT_ATOMS: atom_id res chain seq x y z
N MET A 1 -20.71 -10.68 7.85
CA MET A 1 -19.65 -9.68 8.09
C MET A 1 -18.34 -10.40 8.33
N THR A 2 -17.45 -10.40 7.35
CA THR A 2 -16.15 -11.05 7.47
C THR A 2 -15.22 -10.10 8.23
N ARG A 3 -14.78 -10.50 9.43
CA ARG A 3 -13.78 -9.75 10.20
C ARG A 3 -12.41 -9.94 9.55
N ILE A 4 -11.73 -8.85 9.27
CA ILE A 4 -10.30 -8.90 8.95
C ILE A 4 -9.56 -8.90 10.28
N GLU A 5 -9.10 -10.07 10.72
CA GLU A 5 -8.32 -10.23 11.94
C GLU A 5 -6.83 -10.10 11.63
N HIS A 6 -6.34 -8.87 11.48
CA HIS A 6 -4.90 -8.64 11.36
C HIS A 6 -4.50 -7.30 11.97
N GLY A 7 -4.58 -7.20 13.30
CA GLY A 7 -4.00 -6.04 14.01
C GLY A 7 -4.62 -4.68 13.71
N PHE A 8 -5.58 -4.62 12.79
CA PHE A 8 -6.31 -3.42 12.46
C PHE A 8 -7.55 -3.29 13.30
N ASN A 9 -7.87 -2.08 13.71
CA ASN A 9 -9.17 -1.79 14.29
C ASN A 9 -10.23 -1.83 13.18
N SER A 10 -10.79 -3.01 12.95
CA SER A 10 -11.79 -3.23 11.88
C SER A 10 -13.05 -2.38 12.02
N ASN A 11 -13.30 -1.81 13.20
CA ASN A 11 -14.45 -0.95 13.45
C ASN A 11 -14.27 0.46 12.88
N SER A 12 -13.03 0.85 12.55
CA SER A 12 -12.72 2.16 11.99
C SER A 12 -12.53 2.15 10.47
N LEU A 13 -12.54 0.97 9.84
CA LEU A 13 -12.33 0.83 8.41
C LEU A 13 -13.67 0.81 7.66
N ILE A 14 -13.76 1.60 6.61
CA ILE A 14 -14.88 1.56 5.68
C ILE A 14 -14.70 0.33 4.79
N ARG A 15 -15.66 -0.60 4.89
CA ARG A 15 -15.67 -1.83 4.10
C ARG A 15 -16.26 -1.61 2.71
N ASP A 16 -17.32 -0.86 2.64
CA ASP A 16 -18.04 -0.51 1.42
C ASP A 16 -18.87 0.77 1.64
N TYR A 17 -19.32 1.36 0.56
CA TYR A 17 -20.16 2.56 0.57
C TYR A 17 -21.65 2.25 0.26
N GLY A 18 -22.06 1.00 0.45
CA GLY A 18 -23.47 0.57 0.41
C GLY A 18 -23.86 -0.35 -0.74
N ASN A 19 -23.08 -0.44 -1.81
CA ASN A 19 -23.36 -1.35 -2.93
C ASN A 19 -22.06 -1.91 -3.52
N VAL A 20 -21.63 -3.05 -3.01
CA VAL A 20 -20.35 -3.68 -3.36
C VAL A 20 -20.24 -4.01 -4.85
N GLU A 21 -21.30 -4.54 -5.46
CA GLU A 21 -21.28 -4.92 -6.88
C GLU A 21 -21.08 -3.69 -7.78
N ARG A 22 -21.77 -2.61 -7.48
CA ARG A 22 -21.64 -1.34 -8.20
C ARG A 22 -20.25 -0.73 -8.01
N GLU A 23 -19.69 -0.82 -6.80
CA GLU A 23 -18.35 -0.31 -6.50
C GLU A 23 -17.27 -1.07 -7.26
N ILE A 24 -17.40 -2.39 -7.40
CA ILE A 24 -16.51 -3.23 -8.20
C ILE A 24 -16.58 -2.83 -9.68
N ASP A 25 -17.77 -2.65 -10.21
CA ASP A 25 -17.98 -2.28 -11.61
C ASP A 25 -17.42 -0.88 -11.91
N ILE A 26 -17.71 0.09 -11.06
CA ILE A 26 -17.18 1.46 -11.17
C ILE A 26 -15.66 1.49 -11.06
N CYS A 27 -15.06 0.68 -10.19
CA CYS A 27 -13.61 0.57 -10.07
C CYS A 27 -12.94 0.17 -11.39
N ARG A 28 -13.59 -0.65 -12.19
CA ARG A 28 -13.08 -1.13 -13.48
C ARG A 28 -13.38 -0.22 -14.66
N THR A 29 -14.43 0.57 -14.56
CA THR A 29 -14.94 1.38 -15.68
C THR A 29 -14.75 2.88 -15.50
N SER A 30 -14.47 3.34 -14.29
CA SER A 30 -14.36 4.75 -13.94
C SER A 30 -13.35 4.95 -12.82
N ALA A 31 -13.76 5.52 -11.69
CA ALA A 31 -12.91 5.75 -10.53
C ALA A 31 -13.59 5.28 -9.25
N ALA A 32 -12.81 4.72 -8.33
CA ALA A 32 -13.28 4.25 -7.05
C ALA A 32 -12.45 4.84 -5.90
N LEU A 33 -13.08 5.00 -4.75
CA LEU A 33 -12.45 5.45 -3.52
C LEU A 33 -12.23 4.25 -2.59
N PHE A 34 -11.01 4.14 -2.08
CA PHE A 34 -10.62 3.12 -1.11
C PHE A 34 -10.15 3.77 0.19
N ASP A 35 -10.60 3.23 1.31
CA ASP A 35 -10.13 3.66 2.62
C ASP A 35 -8.86 2.88 3.02
N PHE A 36 -7.70 3.52 2.86
CA PHE A 36 -6.40 3.03 3.29
C PHE A 36 -5.89 3.73 4.57
N SER A 37 -6.78 4.32 5.35
CA SER A 37 -6.42 5.03 6.57
C SER A 37 -5.73 4.17 7.65
N PHE A 38 -5.84 2.85 7.53
CA PHE A 38 -5.15 1.89 8.38
C PHE A 38 -3.63 1.77 8.09
N MET A 39 -3.18 2.25 6.93
CA MET A 39 -1.77 2.19 6.55
C MET A 39 -0.97 3.33 7.18
N THR A 40 0.27 3.03 7.54
CA THR A 40 1.23 4.04 7.99
C THR A 40 1.92 4.65 6.78
N PHE A 41 1.97 5.97 6.74
CA PHE A 41 2.67 6.71 5.70
C PHE A 41 4.03 7.16 6.21
N ILE A 42 5.07 6.91 5.41
CA ILE A 42 6.45 7.34 5.68
C ILE A 42 6.90 8.17 4.47
N ILE A 43 7.33 9.39 4.73
CA ILE A 43 7.92 10.25 3.70
C ILE A 43 9.44 10.17 3.83
N ILE A 44 10.11 9.87 2.73
CA ILE A 44 11.58 9.80 2.66
C ILE A 44 12.04 10.82 1.62
N GLU A 45 12.80 11.80 2.06
CA GLU A 45 13.28 12.92 1.24
C GLU A 45 14.81 13.02 1.26
N GLY A 46 15.35 13.62 0.22
CA GLY A 46 16.76 13.90 0.08
C GLY A 46 17.43 13.18 -1.09
N GLU A 47 18.64 13.59 -1.41
CA GLU A 47 19.40 13.10 -2.57
C GLU A 47 19.63 11.58 -2.56
N LYS A 48 19.69 10.97 -1.37
CA LYS A 48 19.90 9.53 -1.19
C LYS A 48 18.63 8.74 -0.87
N SER A 49 17.45 9.34 -1.03
CA SER A 49 16.19 8.68 -0.71
C SER A 49 15.97 7.39 -1.51
N ILE A 50 16.26 7.41 -2.81
CA ILE A 50 16.14 6.25 -3.68
C ILE A 50 17.11 5.13 -3.27
N GLU A 51 18.35 5.47 -2.95
CA GLU A 51 19.36 4.53 -2.46
C GLU A 51 18.92 3.88 -1.14
N ALA A 52 18.41 4.69 -0.21
CA ALA A 52 17.94 4.22 1.08
C ALA A 52 16.79 3.22 0.94
N ILE A 53 15.77 3.56 0.16
CA ILE A 53 14.63 2.66 -0.05
C ILE A 53 15.04 1.41 -0.82
N SER A 54 15.92 1.53 -1.81
CA SER A 54 16.42 0.39 -2.59
C SER A 54 17.17 -0.63 -1.73
N SER A 55 17.75 -0.21 -0.60
CA SER A 55 18.50 -1.11 0.28
C SER A 55 17.63 -2.16 0.97
N PHE A 56 16.33 -1.90 1.14
CA PHE A 56 15.40 -2.80 1.84
C PHE A 56 14.19 -3.23 0.99
N SER A 57 13.98 -2.61 -0.16
CA SER A 57 12.87 -2.94 -1.06
C SER A 57 13.19 -4.19 -1.89
N SER A 58 12.22 -5.10 -1.99
CA SER A 58 12.36 -6.30 -2.83
C SER A 58 12.29 -6.01 -4.33
N ARG A 59 11.81 -4.81 -4.71
CA ARG A 59 11.74 -4.37 -6.10
C ARG A 59 12.59 -3.14 -6.34
N SER A 60 13.17 -3.07 -7.54
CA SER A 60 13.90 -1.86 -7.94
C SER A 60 12.95 -0.66 -8.03
N ILE A 61 13.35 0.43 -7.44
CA ILE A 61 12.65 1.71 -7.52
C ILE A 61 13.46 2.77 -8.28
N SER A 62 14.68 2.46 -8.65
CA SER A 62 15.59 3.40 -9.34
C SER A 62 15.09 3.86 -10.71
N ASN A 63 14.20 3.08 -11.33
CA ASN A 63 13.59 3.39 -12.62
C ASN A 63 12.15 3.89 -12.52
N MET A 64 11.72 4.32 -11.36
CA MET A 64 10.42 4.96 -11.17
C MET A 64 10.47 6.42 -11.60
N ASN A 65 9.40 6.85 -12.26
CA ASN A 65 9.16 8.25 -12.57
C ASN A 65 8.23 8.89 -11.53
N ASP A 66 8.24 10.20 -11.48
CA ASP A 66 7.35 10.96 -10.62
C ASP A 66 5.87 10.56 -10.83
N GLY A 67 5.15 10.41 -9.74
CA GLY A 67 3.75 10.01 -9.77
C GLY A 67 3.48 8.51 -9.92
N GLN A 68 4.52 7.69 -10.12
CA GLN A 68 4.35 6.22 -10.16
C GLN A 68 4.20 5.62 -8.78
N ILE A 69 3.38 4.58 -8.70
CA ILE A 69 3.22 3.72 -7.52
C ILE A 69 3.77 2.34 -7.85
N ARG A 70 4.50 1.76 -6.91
CA ARG A 70 5.04 0.41 -7.05
C ARG A 70 4.90 -0.36 -5.76
N TYR A 71 4.11 -1.42 -5.78
CA TYR A 71 4.01 -2.35 -4.67
C TYR A 71 5.33 -3.11 -4.49
N SER A 72 5.82 -3.18 -3.26
CA SER A 72 7.05 -3.87 -2.91
C SER A 72 6.96 -4.50 -1.52
N LEU A 73 7.98 -5.25 -1.16
CA LEU A 73 8.15 -5.82 0.17
C LEU A 73 9.34 -5.18 0.86
N TYR A 74 9.16 -4.83 2.12
CA TYR A 74 10.26 -4.48 3.01
C TYR A 74 10.84 -5.76 3.61
N CYS A 75 12.11 -6.01 3.35
CA CYS A 75 12.83 -7.17 3.86
C CYS A 75 13.94 -6.75 4.83
N ASN A 76 14.18 -7.58 5.84
CA ASN A 76 15.33 -7.39 6.72
C ASN A 76 16.63 -7.85 6.05
N LYS A 77 17.76 -7.66 6.75
CA LYS A 77 19.10 -8.04 6.25
C LYS A 77 19.26 -9.53 5.92
N ASP A 78 18.44 -10.39 6.50
CA ASP A 78 18.45 -11.83 6.29
C ASP A 78 17.49 -12.27 5.18
N GLY A 79 16.82 -11.31 4.53
CA GLY A 79 15.89 -11.55 3.43
C GLY A 79 14.47 -11.93 3.85
N TYR A 80 14.15 -11.88 5.13
CA TYR A 80 12.79 -12.13 5.60
C TYR A 80 11.89 -10.91 5.40
N ILE A 81 10.66 -11.16 5.02
CA ILE A 81 9.64 -10.12 4.84
C ILE A 81 9.24 -9.56 6.21
N VAL A 82 9.33 -8.24 6.35
CA VAL A 82 8.90 -7.51 7.54
C VAL A 82 7.51 -6.90 7.32
N SER A 83 7.30 -6.30 6.14
CA SER A 83 6.04 -5.67 5.76
C SER A 83 5.94 -5.54 4.24
N ASP A 84 4.75 -5.29 3.76
CA ASP A 84 4.53 -4.76 2.42
C ASP A 84 4.59 -3.23 2.42
N ILE A 85 4.98 -2.66 1.32
CA ILE A 85 5.13 -1.22 1.11
C ILE A 85 4.70 -0.79 -0.29
#